data_8284ed6059ce62b61de61a578610ae3d
#
_entry.id   8284ed6059ce62b61de61a578610ae3d
#
_cell.length_a   1.000
_cell.length_b   1.000
_cell.length_c   1.000
_cell.angle_alpha   90.00
_cell.angle_beta   90.00
_cell.angle_gamma   90.00
#
_symmetry.space_group_name_H-M   'P 1'
#
loop_
_entity.id
_entity.type
_entity.pdbx_description
1 polymer ?
#
loop_
_entity_poly.entity_id
_entity_poly.type
_entity_poly.pdbx_seq_one_letter_code
_entity_poly.pdbx_strand_id
1 'polypeptide(L)'
;LPTFGFFEFAYIGIPLSIIIVLYTLFIGRHFVPDKQAGAMDEEAVKAAAEEAGASGDGAPKSKTKMWISGIILLGVVACMALGLKTLPLHTAAVTGAILCVVTGCLKEKEAYAGIDWVTIFLFAGMLSVASAMEKTGAGKMIADTVVNMMGENPNPYVLTAVLFLISNVLTQFMSNTASAALLAPIGISIAQSIGADPKPVLMALGIAASMAFATPMATPPN
;
A
#
# COMPACT_ATOMS: atom_id res chain seq x y z
N LEU A 1 12.36 -13.34 -0.49
CA LEU A 1 11.05 -12.71 -0.58
C LEU A 1 10.67 -12.54 -2.06
N PRO A 2 9.41 -12.81 -2.44
CA PRO A 2 8.95 -12.60 -3.80
C PRO A 2 9.08 -11.12 -4.18
N THR A 3 9.64 -10.86 -5.36
CA THR A 3 9.76 -9.52 -5.90
C THR A 3 8.58 -9.22 -6.82
N PHE A 4 7.96 -8.05 -6.64
CA PHE A 4 6.87 -7.56 -7.49
C PHE A 4 7.41 -6.65 -8.59
N GLY A 5 6.89 -6.80 -9.80
CA GLY A 5 7.09 -5.85 -10.87
C GLY A 5 6.24 -4.60 -10.65
N PHE A 6 6.67 -3.47 -11.22
CA PHE A 6 5.99 -2.17 -11.05
C PHE A 6 4.51 -2.18 -11.45
N PHE A 7 4.18 -2.89 -12.53
CA PHE A 7 2.82 -2.95 -13.05
C PHE A 7 2.00 -4.16 -12.58
N GLU A 8 2.54 -5.04 -11.74
CA GLU A 8 1.80 -6.24 -11.33
C GLU A 8 0.50 -5.91 -10.58
N PHE A 9 0.52 -4.89 -9.72
CA PHE A 9 -0.68 -4.42 -9.04
C PHE A 9 -1.69 -3.74 -9.98
N ALA A 10 -1.24 -3.19 -11.11
CA ALA A 10 -2.12 -2.55 -12.08
C ALA A 10 -3.08 -3.54 -12.76
N TYR A 11 -2.67 -4.80 -12.94
CA TYR A 11 -3.53 -5.84 -13.53
C TYR A 11 -4.81 -6.07 -12.73
N ILE A 12 -4.76 -5.90 -11.42
CA ILE A 12 -5.93 -6.04 -10.54
C ILE A 12 -6.50 -4.65 -10.20
N GLY A 13 -5.66 -3.66 -9.96
CA GLY A 13 -6.07 -2.32 -9.57
C GLY A 13 -6.89 -1.61 -10.63
N ILE A 14 -6.52 -1.71 -11.92
CA ILE A 14 -7.27 -1.05 -13.01
C ILE A 14 -8.69 -1.62 -13.15
N PRO A 15 -8.90 -2.95 -13.28
CA PRO A 15 -10.25 -3.51 -13.31
C PRO A 15 -11.07 -3.15 -12.07
N LEU A 16 -10.46 -3.20 -10.89
CA LEU A 16 -11.13 -2.85 -9.63
C LEU A 16 -11.57 -1.39 -9.61
N SER A 17 -10.71 -0.47 -10.04
CA SER A 17 -11.02 0.96 -10.13
C SER A 17 -12.17 1.21 -11.11
N ILE A 18 -12.19 0.53 -12.26
CA ILE A 18 -13.29 0.62 -13.24
C ILE A 18 -14.60 0.14 -12.59
N ILE A 19 -14.58 -0.99 -11.89
CA ILE A 19 -15.76 -1.53 -11.21
C ILE A 19 -16.27 -0.55 -10.15
N ILE A 20 -15.38 0.04 -9.33
CA ILE A 20 -15.76 1.01 -8.31
C ILE A 20 -16.37 2.26 -8.94
N VAL A 21 -15.77 2.80 -10.00
CA VAL A 21 -16.31 3.96 -10.72
C VAL A 21 -17.69 3.65 -11.30
N LEU A 22 -17.85 2.51 -11.96
CA LEU A 22 -19.14 2.09 -12.51
C LEU A 22 -20.18 1.89 -11.41
N TYR A 23 -19.81 1.22 -10.31
CA TYR A 23 -20.69 1.05 -9.16
C TYR A 23 -21.13 2.41 -8.60
N THR A 24 -20.21 3.35 -8.40
CA THR A 24 -20.53 4.67 -7.86
C THR A 24 -21.44 5.46 -8.81
N LEU A 25 -21.20 5.39 -10.13
CA LEU A 25 -22.01 6.10 -11.13
C LEU A 25 -23.42 5.52 -11.26
N PHE A 26 -23.57 4.20 -11.23
CA PHE A 26 -24.87 3.56 -11.50
C PHE A 26 -25.67 3.25 -10.23
N ILE A 27 -25.01 2.86 -9.15
CA ILE A 27 -25.65 2.40 -7.91
C ILE A 27 -25.40 3.39 -6.78
N GLY A 28 -24.16 3.77 -6.56
CA GLY A 28 -23.75 4.61 -5.42
C GLY A 28 -24.46 5.94 -5.37
N ARG A 29 -24.68 6.58 -6.52
CA ARG A 29 -25.41 7.85 -6.60
C ARG A 29 -26.84 7.81 -6.06
N HIS A 30 -27.47 6.63 -6.00
CA HIS A 30 -28.81 6.48 -5.46
C HIS A 30 -28.82 6.35 -3.93
N PHE A 31 -27.69 6.00 -3.33
CA PHE A 31 -27.54 5.83 -1.88
C PHE A 31 -26.90 7.06 -1.19
N VAL A 32 -26.22 7.92 -1.96
CA VAL A 32 -25.63 9.14 -1.42
C VAL A 32 -26.72 10.22 -1.36
N PRO A 33 -27.08 10.74 -0.16
CA PRO A 33 -28.05 11.81 -0.05
C PRO A 33 -27.53 13.08 -0.71
N ASP A 34 -28.37 13.73 -1.51
CA ASP A 34 -28.07 14.94 -2.31
C ASP A 34 -27.70 16.19 -1.47
N LYS A 35 -27.46 16.04 -0.17
CA LYS A 35 -27.33 17.17 0.76
C LYS A 35 -25.99 17.89 0.75
N GLN A 36 -24.99 17.47 -0.02
CA GLN A 36 -23.68 18.14 0.00
C GLN A 36 -22.92 18.16 -1.32
N ALA A 37 -23.58 18.29 -2.43
CA ALA A 37 -22.88 18.61 -3.70
C ALA A 37 -22.28 20.05 -3.71
N GLY A 38 -22.32 20.78 -2.60
CA GLY A 38 -21.91 22.19 -2.52
C GLY A 38 -20.86 22.54 -1.47
N ALA A 39 -20.48 21.61 -0.62
CA ALA A 39 -19.42 21.85 0.37
C ALA A 39 -18.51 20.65 0.44
N MET A 40 -17.64 20.48 -0.53
CA MET A 40 -16.34 19.87 -0.23
C MET A 40 -15.71 20.87 0.75
N ASP A 41 -15.76 20.55 2.04
CA ASP A 41 -15.13 21.36 3.07
C ASP A 41 -13.67 21.58 2.63
N GLU A 42 -13.26 22.85 2.51
CA GLU A 42 -11.85 23.19 2.21
C GLU A 42 -10.91 22.50 3.20
N GLU A 43 -11.39 22.20 4.42
CA GLU A 43 -10.69 21.41 5.41
C GLU A 43 -10.50 19.96 5.01
N ALA A 44 -11.49 19.28 4.44
CA ALA A 44 -11.35 17.89 3.98
C ALA A 44 -10.41 17.78 2.77
N VAL A 45 -10.46 18.76 1.85
CA VAL A 45 -9.52 18.85 0.73
C VAL A 45 -8.12 19.18 1.23
N LYS A 46 -7.98 20.04 2.24
CA LYS A 46 -6.68 20.32 2.88
C LYS A 46 -6.14 19.10 3.62
N ALA A 47 -6.97 18.41 4.39
CA ALA A 47 -6.57 17.20 5.11
C ALA A 47 -6.13 16.08 4.12
N ALA A 48 -6.87 15.85 3.04
CA ALA A 48 -6.49 14.92 1.99
C ALA A 48 -5.22 15.35 1.23
N ALA A 49 -5.01 16.65 1.06
CA ALA A 49 -3.80 17.20 0.46
C ALA A 49 -2.58 17.10 1.42
N GLU A 50 -2.80 17.26 2.72
CA GLU A 50 -1.78 17.08 3.75
C GLU A 50 -1.36 15.61 3.88
N GLU A 51 -2.31 14.66 3.83
CA GLU A 51 -2.00 13.23 3.79
C GLU A 51 -1.33 12.77 2.50
N ALA A 52 -1.68 13.37 1.37
CA ALA A 52 -0.98 13.13 0.11
C ALA A 52 0.45 13.71 0.08
N GLY A 53 0.96 14.23 1.23
CA GLY A 53 2.27 14.85 1.32
C GLY A 53 2.34 16.25 0.69
N ALA A 54 1.17 16.87 0.44
CA ALA A 54 1.04 18.21 -0.11
C ALA A 54 1.06 19.31 0.98
N SER A 55 1.49 18.99 2.21
CA SER A 55 1.72 19.96 3.28
C SER A 55 2.92 20.86 2.92
N GLY A 56 2.67 21.83 2.10
CA GLY A 56 3.59 22.90 1.79
C GLY A 56 2.95 24.23 2.08
N ASP A 57 3.44 24.92 3.10
CA ASP A 57 3.21 26.36 3.30
C ASP A 57 3.13 27.08 1.95
N GLY A 58 2.05 27.81 1.73
CA GLY A 58 1.67 28.47 0.48
C GLY A 58 2.59 29.60 0.01
N ALA A 59 3.89 29.42 0.06
CA ALA A 59 4.84 30.27 -0.67
C ALA A 59 4.76 29.96 -2.18
N PRO A 60 4.72 30.95 -3.08
CA PRO A 60 4.66 30.73 -4.52
C PRO A 60 5.89 29.92 -4.94
N LYS A 61 5.68 28.61 -5.15
CA LYS A 61 6.73 27.71 -5.59
C LYS A 61 7.19 28.18 -6.98
N SER A 62 8.46 28.47 -7.13
CA SER A 62 9.06 28.85 -8.41
C SER A 62 8.64 27.85 -9.49
N LYS A 63 8.06 28.33 -10.58
CA LYS A 63 7.64 27.48 -11.73
C LYS A 63 8.78 26.57 -12.20
N THR A 64 10.03 27.05 -12.10
CA THR A 64 11.23 26.28 -12.44
C THR A 64 11.40 25.07 -11.54
N LYS A 65 11.23 25.20 -10.21
CA LYS A 65 11.34 24.07 -9.27
C LYS A 65 10.24 23.03 -9.49
N MET A 66 9.03 23.48 -9.81
CA MET A 66 7.92 22.60 -10.16
C MET A 66 8.22 21.76 -11.42
N TRP A 67 8.78 22.38 -12.46
CA TRP A 67 9.19 21.66 -13.67
C TRP A 67 10.32 20.67 -13.42
N ILE A 68 11.35 21.06 -12.64
CA ILE A 68 12.47 20.19 -12.30
C ILE A 68 11.98 18.98 -11.50
N SER A 69 11.13 19.18 -10.48
CA SER A 69 10.57 18.06 -9.69
C SER A 69 9.69 17.14 -10.54
N GLY A 70 8.91 17.71 -11.49
CA GLY A 70 8.12 16.94 -12.43
C GLY A 70 8.97 16.08 -13.37
N ILE A 71 10.07 16.62 -13.89
CA ILE A 71 11.01 15.86 -14.74
C ILE A 71 11.69 14.74 -13.93
N ILE A 72 12.12 15.02 -12.69
CA ILE A 72 12.70 13.99 -11.81
C ILE A 72 11.69 12.89 -11.55
N LEU A 73 10.44 13.22 -11.21
CA LEU A 73 9.37 12.27 -10.97
C LEU A 73 9.11 11.40 -12.20
N LEU A 74 8.95 12.01 -13.36
CA LEU A 74 8.75 11.29 -14.61
C LEU A 74 9.93 10.37 -14.94
N GLY A 75 11.17 10.83 -14.69
CA GLY A 75 12.37 10.02 -14.86
C GLY A 75 12.39 8.81 -13.94
N VAL A 76 12.05 9.00 -12.66
CA VAL A 76 11.94 7.89 -11.68
C VAL A 76 10.88 6.89 -12.10
N VAL A 77 9.68 7.36 -12.42
CA VAL A 77 8.58 6.49 -12.88
C VAL A 77 8.95 5.74 -14.15
N ALA A 78 9.58 6.41 -15.12
CA ALA A 78 10.06 5.77 -16.34
C ALA A 78 11.12 4.69 -16.05
N CYS A 79 12.09 4.96 -15.17
CA CYS A 79 13.08 3.98 -14.76
C CYS A 79 12.44 2.76 -14.07
N MET A 80 11.44 3.00 -13.21
CA MET A 80 10.70 1.94 -12.51
C MET A 80 9.85 1.12 -13.50
N ALA A 81 9.20 1.78 -14.45
CA ALA A 81 8.35 1.14 -15.46
C ALA A 81 9.15 0.29 -16.46
N LEU A 82 10.35 0.74 -16.84
CA LEU A 82 11.25 0.01 -17.73
C LEU A 82 11.85 -1.25 -17.08
N GLY A 83 11.75 -1.40 -15.76
CA GLY A 83 12.20 -2.59 -15.04
C GLY A 83 13.69 -2.86 -15.23
N LEU A 84 14.52 -1.83 -15.26
CA LEU A 84 15.95 -1.95 -15.49
C LEU A 84 16.58 -2.86 -14.41
N LYS A 85 17.16 -3.98 -14.81
CA LYS A 85 17.81 -4.93 -13.91
C LYS A 85 18.94 -4.31 -13.07
N THR A 86 19.54 -3.23 -13.58
CA THR A 86 20.61 -2.47 -12.93
C THR A 86 20.13 -1.49 -11.87
N LEU A 87 18.82 -1.12 -11.89
CA LEU A 87 18.25 -0.13 -10.99
C LEU A 87 16.98 -0.68 -10.33
N PRO A 88 17.08 -1.36 -9.16
CA PRO A 88 15.92 -1.81 -8.40
C PRO A 88 14.97 -0.66 -8.08
N LEU A 89 13.67 -0.95 -7.97
CA LEU A 89 12.60 0.03 -7.70
C LEU A 89 12.92 0.97 -6.53
N HIS A 90 13.38 0.39 -5.42
CA HIS A 90 13.75 1.15 -4.21
C HIS A 90 14.95 2.09 -4.45
N THR A 91 15.93 1.66 -5.24
CA THR A 91 17.10 2.50 -5.57
C THR A 91 16.70 3.68 -6.45
N ALA A 92 15.83 3.45 -7.44
CA ALA A 92 15.30 4.51 -8.30
C ALA A 92 14.54 5.56 -7.48
N ALA A 93 13.68 5.12 -6.54
CA ALA A 93 12.92 6.02 -5.67
C ALA A 93 13.83 6.87 -4.78
N VAL A 94 14.80 6.24 -4.09
CA VAL A 94 15.75 6.95 -3.22
C VAL A 94 16.62 7.93 -4.01
N THR A 95 17.10 7.53 -5.20
CA THR A 95 17.88 8.41 -6.08
C THR A 95 17.07 9.63 -6.50
N GLY A 96 15.79 9.45 -6.85
CA GLY A 96 14.88 10.56 -7.19
C GLY A 96 14.68 11.52 -6.02
N ALA A 97 14.49 11.01 -4.81
CA ALA A 97 14.35 11.83 -3.61
C ALA A 97 15.63 12.65 -3.34
N ILE A 98 16.81 12.03 -3.45
CA ILE A 98 18.10 12.72 -3.31
C ILE A 98 18.25 13.80 -4.38
N LEU A 99 17.91 13.52 -5.63
CA LEU A 99 17.97 14.51 -6.72
C LEU A 99 17.07 15.70 -6.44
N CYS A 100 15.88 15.53 -5.87
CA CYS A 100 14.99 16.63 -5.48
C CYS A 100 15.63 17.54 -4.42
N VAL A 101 16.41 16.98 -3.49
CA VAL A 101 17.13 17.77 -2.47
C VAL A 101 18.35 18.48 -3.09
N VAL A 102 19.16 17.76 -3.86
CA VAL A 102 20.39 18.31 -4.49
C VAL A 102 20.06 19.42 -5.48
N THR A 103 18.97 19.31 -6.23
CA THR A 103 18.51 20.36 -7.17
C THR A 103 17.85 21.56 -6.45
N GLY A 104 17.70 21.48 -5.12
CA GLY A 104 17.08 22.54 -4.33
C GLY A 104 15.57 22.68 -4.53
N CYS A 105 14.91 21.66 -5.10
CA CYS A 105 13.47 21.60 -5.20
C CYS A 105 12.82 21.44 -3.82
N LEU A 106 13.44 20.64 -2.96
CA LEU A 106 13.07 20.43 -1.56
C LEU A 106 14.23 20.86 -0.64
N LYS A 107 13.91 21.45 0.50
CA LYS A 107 14.89 21.65 1.56
C LYS A 107 15.08 20.36 2.34
N GLU A 108 16.29 20.18 2.89
CA GLU A 108 16.61 18.99 3.70
C GLU A 108 15.57 18.75 4.82
N LYS A 109 15.18 19.78 5.55
CA LYS A 109 14.17 19.68 6.61
C LYS A 109 12.79 19.23 6.10
N GLU A 110 12.40 19.71 4.93
CA GLU A 110 11.13 19.32 4.28
C GLU A 110 11.20 17.85 3.82
N ALA A 111 12.33 17.41 3.30
CA ALA A 111 12.56 16.02 2.92
C ALA A 111 12.47 15.08 4.13
N TYR A 112 13.11 15.44 5.26
CA TYR A 112 13.02 14.65 6.50
C TYR A 112 11.61 14.65 7.10
N ALA A 113 10.89 15.76 7.04
CA ALA A 113 9.51 15.85 7.52
C ALA A 113 8.53 15.01 6.67
N GLY A 114 8.82 14.83 5.39
CA GLY A 114 8.03 13.98 4.49
C GLY A 114 8.27 12.48 4.65
N ILE A 115 9.21 12.06 5.51
CA ILE A 115 9.46 10.65 5.78
C ILE A 115 8.48 10.15 6.86
N ASP A 116 7.67 9.16 6.53
CA ASP A 116 6.85 8.47 7.53
C ASP A 116 7.71 7.48 8.35
N TRP A 117 8.31 8.00 9.41
CA TRP A 117 9.16 7.24 10.31
C TRP A 117 8.39 6.12 11.02
N VAL A 118 7.10 6.32 11.29
CA VAL A 118 6.25 5.30 11.95
C VAL A 118 6.17 4.06 11.07
N THR A 119 5.88 4.24 9.80
CA THR A 119 5.85 3.14 8.82
C THR A 119 7.21 2.45 8.70
N ILE A 120 8.31 3.21 8.62
CA ILE A 120 9.66 2.62 8.50
C ILE A 120 9.98 1.75 9.73
N PHE A 121 9.78 2.27 10.95
CA PHE A 121 10.07 1.50 12.17
C PHE A 121 9.11 0.33 12.35
N LEU A 122 7.84 0.46 11.95
CA LEU A 122 6.89 -0.63 11.96
C LEU A 122 7.36 -1.79 11.07
N PHE A 123 7.71 -1.51 9.82
CA PHE A 123 8.21 -2.54 8.90
C PHE A 123 9.53 -3.15 9.39
N ALA A 124 10.47 -2.35 9.87
CA ALA A 124 11.72 -2.85 10.42
C ALA A 124 11.49 -3.81 11.59
N GLY A 125 10.59 -3.47 12.51
CA GLY A 125 10.21 -4.32 13.63
C GLY A 125 9.52 -5.60 13.16
N MET A 126 8.58 -5.50 12.22
CA MET A 126 7.85 -6.66 11.69
C MET A 126 8.74 -7.61 10.89
N LEU A 127 9.74 -7.11 10.17
CA LEU A 127 10.75 -7.96 9.52
C LEU A 127 11.56 -8.77 10.54
N SER A 128 11.88 -8.17 11.68
CA SER A 128 12.56 -8.88 12.78
C SER A 128 11.67 -9.96 13.37
N VAL A 129 10.38 -9.67 13.58
CA VAL A 129 9.39 -10.67 14.04
C VAL A 129 9.23 -11.79 13.00
N ALA A 130 9.13 -11.46 11.72
CA ALA A 130 9.05 -12.44 10.64
C ALA A 130 10.27 -13.39 10.65
N SER A 131 11.48 -12.85 10.80
CA SER A 131 12.70 -13.65 10.89
C SER A 131 12.71 -14.53 12.15
N ALA A 132 12.21 -14.03 13.28
CA ALA A 132 12.06 -14.82 14.50
C ALA A 132 11.04 -15.96 14.31
N MET A 133 9.90 -15.69 13.69
CA MET A 133 8.88 -16.71 13.38
C MET A 133 9.43 -17.82 12.47
N GLU A 134 10.23 -17.46 11.47
CA GLU A 134 10.89 -18.43 10.58
C GLU A 134 11.89 -19.29 11.36
N LYS A 135 12.78 -18.66 12.14
CA LYS A 135 13.81 -19.37 12.92
C LYS A 135 13.26 -20.26 14.02
N THR A 136 12.18 -19.85 14.68
CA THR A 136 11.54 -20.61 15.76
C THR A 136 10.56 -21.67 15.26
N GLY A 137 10.20 -21.65 13.97
CA GLY A 137 9.16 -22.50 13.41
C GLY A 137 7.74 -22.08 13.80
N ALA A 138 7.55 -20.96 14.50
CA ALA A 138 6.23 -20.46 14.88
C ALA A 138 5.35 -20.18 13.66
N GLY A 139 5.95 -19.62 12.60
CA GLY A 139 5.25 -19.42 11.30
C GLY A 139 4.70 -20.72 10.72
N LYS A 140 5.47 -21.80 10.80
CA LYS A 140 5.04 -23.13 10.35
C LYS A 140 3.92 -23.69 11.24
N MET A 141 3.99 -23.54 12.56
CA MET A 141 2.91 -23.99 13.45
C MET A 141 1.58 -23.30 13.14
N ILE A 142 1.60 -21.99 12.91
CA ILE A 142 0.39 -21.24 12.50
C ILE A 142 -0.11 -21.75 11.15
N ALA A 143 0.80 -21.92 10.19
CA ALA A 143 0.47 -22.42 8.86
C ALA A 143 -0.15 -23.81 8.92
N ASP A 144 0.47 -24.75 9.61
CA ASP A 144 -0.03 -26.12 9.75
C ASP A 144 -1.41 -26.14 10.44
N THR A 145 -1.63 -25.27 11.44
CA THR A 145 -2.95 -25.14 12.08
C THR A 145 -4.01 -24.70 11.10
N VAL A 146 -3.74 -23.66 10.30
CA VAL A 146 -4.68 -23.16 9.29
C VAL A 146 -4.95 -24.22 8.21
N VAL A 147 -3.89 -24.88 7.74
CA VAL A 147 -4.00 -25.96 6.72
C VAL A 147 -4.83 -27.11 7.24
N ASN A 148 -4.61 -27.56 8.49
CA ASN A 148 -5.38 -28.63 9.12
C ASN A 148 -6.87 -28.27 9.25
N MET A 149 -7.19 -27.00 9.51
CA MET A 149 -8.58 -26.52 9.53
C MET A 149 -9.23 -26.53 8.14
N MET A 150 -8.44 -26.44 7.07
CA MET A 150 -8.93 -26.50 5.68
C MET A 150 -9.15 -27.92 5.16
N GLY A 151 -8.68 -28.95 5.86
CA GLY A 151 -8.81 -30.36 5.49
C GLY A 151 -7.67 -30.90 4.66
N GLU A 152 -7.83 -32.13 4.15
CA GLU A 152 -6.76 -32.90 3.48
C GLU A 152 -6.26 -32.31 2.16
N ASN A 153 -7.03 -31.46 1.50
CA ASN A 153 -6.67 -30.81 0.24
C ASN A 153 -6.84 -29.29 0.33
N PRO A 154 -5.89 -28.56 0.92
CA PRO A 154 -5.98 -27.11 1.06
C PRO A 154 -5.95 -26.46 -0.34
N ASN A 155 -7.05 -25.79 -0.70
CA ASN A 155 -7.17 -25.08 -1.95
C ASN A 155 -6.51 -23.69 -1.81
N PRO A 156 -5.48 -23.34 -2.61
CA PRO A 156 -4.82 -22.04 -2.55
C PRO A 156 -5.76 -20.84 -2.74
N TYR A 157 -6.82 -21.00 -3.52
CA TYR A 157 -7.82 -19.94 -3.73
C TYR A 157 -8.65 -19.69 -2.48
N VAL A 158 -9.06 -20.74 -1.78
CA VAL A 158 -9.80 -20.62 -0.51
C VAL A 158 -8.91 -19.98 0.55
N LEU A 159 -7.65 -20.39 0.64
CA LEU A 159 -6.68 -19.78 1.53
C LEU A 159 -6.54 -18.28 1.27
N THR A 160 -6.33 -17.91 0.01
CA THR A 160 -6.18 -16.50 -0.39
C THR A 160 -7.44 -15.70 -0.05
N ALA A 161 -8.65 -16.27 -0.27
CA ALA A 161 -9.91 -15.63 0.07
C ALA A 161 -10.07 -15.43 1.58
N VAL A 162 -9.72 -16.42 2.39
CA VAL A 162 -9.79 -16.31 3.86
C VAL A 162 -8.82 -15.25 4.37
N LEU A 163 -7.57 -15.26 3.91
CA LEU A 163 -6.58 -14.25 4.28
C LEU A 163 -6.98 -12.84 3.81
N PHE A 164 -7.57 -12.73 2.63
CA PHE A 164 -8.14 -11.48 2.12
C PHE A 164 -9.22 -10.94 3.07
N LEU A 165 -10.17 -11.77 3.48
CA LEU A 165 -11.24 -11.37 4.40
C LEU A 165 -10.68 -10.96 5.77
N ILE A 166 -9.74 -11.72 6.32
CA ILE A 166 -9.08 -11.37 7.60
C ILE A 166 -8.37 -10.03 7.48
N SER A 167 -7.60 -9.81 6.40
CA SER A 167 -6.92 -8.54 6.15
C SER A 167 -7.90 -7.39 6.02
N ASN A 168 -9.00 -7.59 5.29
CA ASN A 168 -10.03 -6.58 5.09
C ASN A 168 -10.74 -6.21 6.42
N VAL A 169 -11.01 -7.19 7.28
CA VAL A 169 -11.60 -6.93 8.61
C VAL A 169 -10.60 -6.19 9.50
N LEU A 170 -9.35 -6.63 9.56
CA LEU A 170 -8.34 -6.00 10.41
C LEU A 170 -8.06 -4.55 10.00
N THR A 171 -7.99 -4.27 8.71
CA THR A 171 -7.73 -2.91 8.23
C THR A 171 -8.85 -1.91 8.55
N GLN A 172 -10.04 -2.37 8.94
CA GLN A 172 -11.11 -1.50 9.43
C GLN A 172 -10.81 -0.90 10.82
N PHE A 173 -9.94 -1.54 11.60
CA PHE A 173 -9.63 -1.15 12.98
C PHE A 173 -8.20 -0.64 13.17
N MET A 174 -7.32 -0.88 12.20
CA MET A 174 -5.92 -0.49 12.25
C MET A 174 -5.47 0.04 10.89
N SER A 175 -4.32 0.71 10.84
CA SER A 175 -3.82 1.28 9.57
C SER A 175 -3.55 0.18 8.52
N ASN A 176 -3.71 0.55 7.25
CA ASN A 176 -3.47 -0.35 6.11
C ASN A 176 -2.06 -0.94 6.14
N THR A 177 -1.06 -0.11 6.45
CA THR A 177 0.34 -0.52 6.57
C THR A 177 0.57 -1.48 7.72
N ALA A 178 -0.06 -1.26 8.87
CA ALA A 178 0.05 -2.16 10.03
C ALA A 178 -0.60 -3.53 9.73
N SER A 179 -1.77 -3.54 9.10
CA SER A 179 -2.47 -4.77 8.70
C SER A 179 -1.63 -5.58 7.71
N ALA A 180 -1.09 -4.93 6.68
CA ALA A 180 -0.23 -5.57 5.70
C ALA A 180 1.06 -6.11 6.33
N ALA A 181 1.74 -5.33 7.18
CA ALA A 181 2.97 -5.73 7.86
C ALA A 181 2.76 -6.94 8.78
N LEU A 182 1.63 -6.98 9.49
CA LEU A 182 1.28 -8.08 10.39
C LEU A 182 1.00 -9.38 9.61
N LEU A 183 0.20 -9.30 8.56
CA LEU A 183 -0.30 -10.48 7.85
C LEU A 183 0.66 -11.02 6.79
N ALA A 184 1.54 -10.19 6.23
CA ALA A 184 2.43 -10.62 5.16
C ALA A 184 3.35 -11.81 5.57
N PRO A 185 4.03 -11.81 6.73
CA PRO A 185 4.84 -12.96 7.15
C PRO A 185 4.02 -14.23 7.34
N ILE A 186 2.81 -14.09 7.90
CA ILE A 186 1.88 -15.21 8.12
C ILE A 186 1.43 -15.78 6.77
N GLY A 187 1.01 -14.92 5.85
CA GLY A 187 0.58 -15.30 4.51
C GLY A 187 1.66 -16.03 3.73
N ILE A 188 2.93 -15.57 3.83
CA ILE A 188 4.08 -16.24 3.21
C ILE A 188 4.25 -17.65 3.79
N SER A 189 4.25 -17.77 5.12
CA SER A 189 4.43 -19.05 5.80
C SER A 189 3.36 -20.06 5.43
N ILE A 190 2.08 -19.62 5.36
CA ILE A 190 0.97 -20.50 4.99
C ILE A 190 1.07 -20.91 3.52
N ALA A 191 1.33 -19.98 2.61
CA ALA A 191 1.48 -20.29 1.18
C ALA A 191 2.60 -21.32 0.94
N GLN A 192 3.73 -21.13 1.60
CA GLN A 192 4.86 -22.06 1.50
C GLN A 192 4.55 -23.43 2.07
N SER A 193 3.78 -23.54 3.16
CA SER A 193 3.42 -24.83 3.78
C SER A 193 2.55 -25.71 2.87
N ILE A 194 1.72 -25.10 2.01
CA ILE A 194 0.91 -25.81 1.02
C ILE A 194 1.60 -25.92 -0.35
N GLY A 195 2.87 -25.50 -0.47
CA GLY A 195 3.61 -25.51 -1.74
C GLY A 195 3.09 -24.51 -2.78
N ALA A 196 2.34 -23.49 -2.38
CA ALA A 196 1.82 -22.44 -3.26
C ALA A 196 2.80 -21.26 -3.37
N ASP A 197 2.72 -20.53 -4.48
CA ASP A 197 3.46 -19.28 -4.63
C ASP A 197 2.87 -18.22 -3.64
N PRO A 198 3.69 -17.61 -2.77
CA PRO A 198 3.24 -16.58 -1.85
C PRO A 198 2.85 -15.25 -2.53
N LYS A 199 3.22 -15.04 -3.79
CA LYS A 199 2.97 -13.80 -4.54
C LYS A 199 1.47 -13.42 -4.63
N PRO A 200 0.57 -14.33 -5.08
CA PRO A 200 -0.87 -14.05 -5.12
C PRO A 200 -1.46 -13.75 -3.75
N VAL A 201 -1.00 -14.44 -2.71
CA VAL A 201 -1.45 -14.23 -1.33
C VAL A 201 -1.05 -12.84 -0.84
N LEU A 202 0.20 -12.44 -1.04
CA LEU A 202 0.68 -11.11 -0.66
C LEU A 202 -0.04 -10.00 -1.43
N MET A 203 -0.32 -10.22 -2.72
CA MET A 203 -1.09 -9.27 -3.53
C MET A 203 -2.51 -9.12 -3.00
N ALA A 204 -3.17 -10.23 -2.67
CA ALA A 204 -4.50 -10.22 -2.07
C ALA A 204 -4.53 -9.52 -0.71
N LEU A 205 -3.54 -9.76 0.15
CA LEU A 205 -3.39 -9.08 1.43
C LEU A 205 -3.21 -7.56 1.27
N GLY A 206 -2.36 -7.13 0.34
CA GLY A 206 -2.12 -5.71 0.07
C GLY A 206 -3.37 -4.99 -0.46
N ILE A 207 -4.11 -5.63 -1.38
CA ILE A 207 -5.36 -5.09 -1.90
C ILE A 207 -6.41 -5.04 -0.78
N ALA A 208 -6.57 -6.10 0.00
CA ALA A 208 -7.51 -6.15 1.11
C ALA A 208 -7.21 -5.08 2.17
N ALA A 209 -5.95 -4.89 2.51
CA ALA A 209 -5.52 -3.86 3.44
C ALA A 209 -5.85 -2.44 2.94
N SER A 210 -5.89 -2.23 1.63
CA SER A 210 -6.25 -0.95 1.02
C SER A 210 -7.75 -0.71 0.91
N MET A 211 -8.59 -1.70 1.21
CA MET A 211 -10.06 -1.62 1.13
C MET A 211 -10.70 -1.27 2.47
N ALA A 212 -10.20 -0.26 3.13
CA ALA A 212 -10.67 0.19 4.43
C ALA A 212 -11.78 1.24 4.29
N PHE A 213 -12.95 0.85 3.77
CA PHE A 213 -14.06 1.78 3.46
C PHE A 213 -15.19 1.76 4.48
N ALA A 214 -15.20 0.81 5.43
CA ALA A 214 -16.34 0.63 6.33
C ALA A 214 -16.25 1.49 7.59
N THR A 215 -15.05 1.96 7.97
CA THR A 215 -14.86 2.76 9.18
C THR A 215 -14.06 4.03 8.90
N PRO A 216 -14.40 5.16 9.55
CA PRO A 216 -13.63 6.41 9.41
C PRO A 216 -12.29 6.35 10.14
N MET A 217 -12.01 5.29 10.90
CA MET A 217 -10.76 5.14 11.66
C MET A 217 -9.61 4.58 10.81
N ALA A 218 -9.92 3.93 9.70
CA ALA A 218 -8.93 3.22 8.90
C ALA A 218 -8.22 4.12 7.88
N THR A 219 -8.97 5.06 7.30
CA THR A 219 -8.43 6.11 6.41
C THR A 219 -9.21 7.40 6.63
N PRO A 220 -8.55 8.56 6.85
CA PRO A 220 -9.21 9.83 7.11
C PRO A 220 -10.23 10.33 6.07
N PRO A 221 -10.14 9.94 4.77
CA PRO A 221 -11.14 10.36 3.78
C PRO A 221 -12.49 9.65 3.85
N ASN A 222 -12.67 8.68 4.77
CA ASN A 222 -13.92 7.89 4.85
C ASN A 222 -14.96 8.53 5.77
#